data_69ae782dbe2432c7f2c836a1e3d8adb3
#
_entry.id   69ae782dbe2432c7f2c836a1e3d8adb3
#
_cell.length_a   1.000
_cell.length_b   1.000
_cell.length_c   1.000
_cell.angle_alpha   90.00
_cell.angle_beta   90.00
_cell.angle_gamma   90.00
#
_symmetry.space_group_name_H-M   'P 1'
#
loop_
_entity.id
_entity.type
_entity.pdbx_description
1 polymer ?
#
loop_
_entity_poly.entity_id
_entity_poly.type
_entity_poly.pdbx_seq_one_letter_code
_entity_poly.pdbx_strand_id
1 'polypeptide(L)'
;KVPDEVKAPRSDTPQIMIDLVDQYTKDECIKIDELSEHAFSYDPDTDMIIINPKHPLYDEENYKAVLVHEIAHRIDHNEYGSPMYAEFVESIKNTEKGVLQEKEKYQQRLAVSGDLEYNYFISDIMSCMTDNVIAGAYGHESQYIGKPGYAESEIFADVYAALYQSDDITVKFIKSELPELYEAFMKVLKR
;
A
#
# COMPACT_ATOMS: atom_id res chain seq x y z
N LYS A 1 -10.40 -3.71 17.92
CA LYS A 1 -10.91 -4.69 16.93
C LYS A 1 -11.12 -3.98 15.60
N VAL A 2 -10.73 -4.62 14.51
CA VAL A 2 -10.92 -4.05 13.17
C VAL A 2 -12.41 -4.01 12.84
N PRO A 3 -12.96 -2.85 12.39
CA PRO A 3 -14.35 -2.72 12.01
C PRO A 3 -14.72 -3.59 10.80
N ASP A 4 -15.98 -4.07 10.77
CA ASP A 4 -16.43 -4.97 9.71
C ASP A 4 -16.43 -4.31 8.31
N GLU A 5 -16.65 -3.00 8.24
CA GLU A 5 -16.57 -2.24 6.99
C GLU A 5 -15.16 -2.17 6.39
N VAL A 6 -14.12 -2.32 7.21
CA VAL A 6 -12.72 -2.39 6.74
C VAL A 6 -12.44 -3.77 6.13
N LYS A 7 -13.15 -4.79 6.57
CA LYS A 7 -13.03 -6.17 6.07
C LYS A 7 -13.84 -6.46 4.82
N ALA A 8 -14.63 -5.48 4.34
CA ALA A 8 -15.45 -5.65 3.14
C ALA A 8 -14.59 -5.51 1.87
N PRO A 9 -14.25 -6.63 1.19
CA PRO A 9 -13.44 -6.59 -0.01
C PRO A 9 -14.26 -6.13 -1.22
N ARG A 10 -13.57 -5.77 -2.30
CA ARG A 10 -14.18 -5.67 -3.63
C ARG A 10 -14.69 -7.03 -4.09
N SER A 11 -15.64 -7.01 -5.01
CA SER A 11 -16.22 -8.26 -5.56
C SER A 11 -15.23 -9.11 -6.38
N ASP A 12 -14.15 -8.51 -6.88
CA ASP A 12 -13.11 -9.17 -7.68
C ASP A 12 -11.80 -9.40 -6.91
N THR A 13 -11.81 -9.16 -5.59
CA THR A 13 -10.65 -9.41 -4.72
C THR A 13 -10.33 -10.91 -4.69
N PRO A 14 -9.05 -11.30 -4.91
CA PRO A 14 -8.61 -12.68 -4.79
C PRO A 14 -8.93 -13.29 -3.42
N GLN A 15 -9.44 -14.52 -3.38
CA GLN A 15 -9.84 -15.18 -2.13
C GLN A 15 -8.70 -15.27 -1.12
N ILE A 16 -7.46 -15.48 -1.56
CA ILE A 16 -6.29 -15.52 -0.67
C ILE A 16 -6.12 -14.22 0.12
N MET A 17 -6.40 -13.06 -0.47
CA MET A 17 -6.32 -11.76 0.22
C MET A 17 -7.42 -11.63 1.28
N ILE A 18 -8.61 -12.12 0.99
CA ILE A 18 -9.74 -12.13 1.94
C ILE A 18 -9.39 -13.00 3.15
N ASP A 19 -8.90 -14.21 2.88
CA ASP A 19 -8.51 -15.18 3.93
C ASP A 19 -7.41 -14.62 4.83
N LEU A 20 -6.43 -13.92 4.25
CA LEU A 20 -5.35 -13.27 4.99
C LEU A 20 -5.86 -12.10 5.86
N VAL A 21 -6.69 -11.21 5.32
CA VAL A 21 -7.29 -10.14 6.13
C VAL A 21 -8.09 -10.74 7.29
N ASP A 22 -8.89 -11.76 7.03
CA ASP A 22 -9.63 -12.45 8.08
C ASP A 22 -8.70 -13.09 9.12
N GLN A 23 -7.62 -13.73 8.70
CA GLN A 23 -6.63 -14.32 9.59
C GLN A 23 -5.96 -13.28 10.49
N TYR A 24 -5.44 -12.19 9.89
CA TYR A 24 -4.66 -11.17 10.57
C TYR A 24 -5.49 -10.11 11.32
N THR A 25 -6.82 -10.21 11.28
CA THR A 25 -7.75 -9.34 12.01
C THR A 25 -8.61 -10.07 13.05
N LYS A 26 -8.35 -11.36 13.30
CA LYS A 26 -9.09 -12.16 14.32
C LYS A 26 -8.83 -11.68 15.74
N ASP A 27 -7.58 -11.41 16.04
CA ASP A 27 -7.12 -10.99 17.36
C ASP A 27 -7.16 -9.46 17.51
N GLU A 28 -7.00 -8.96 18.73
CA GLU A 28 -6.82 -7.54 18.97
C GLU A 28 -5.46 -7.10 18.40
N CYS A 29 -5.50 -6.46 17.23
CA CYS A 29 -4.30 -5.99 16.52
C CYS A 29 -4.22 -4.46 16.45
N ILE A 30 -5.17 -3.73 17.03
CA ILE A 30 -5.21 -2.27 17.01
C ILE A 30 -4.95 -1.73 18.43
N LYS A 31 -4.02 -0.79 18.51
CA LYS A 31 -3.72 0.03 19.67
C LYS A 31 -4.04 1.50 19.36
N ILE A 32 -4.82 2.15 20.20
CA ILE A 32 -4.98 3.60 20.15
C ILE A 32 -3.86 4.24 20.95
N ASP A 33 -3.08 5.11 20.32
CA ASP A 33 -1.99 5.84 20.95
C ASP A 33 -1.99 7.30 20.48
N GLU A 34 -2.61 8.16 21.28
CA GLU A 34 -2.76 9.58 20.97
C GLU A 34 -1.44 10.38 20.98
N LEU A 35 -0.33 9.74 21.34
CA LEU A 35 1.01 10.32 21.33
C LEU A 35 1.88 9.80 20.20
N SER A 36 1.38 8.89 19.36
CA SER A 36 2.10 8.41 18.19
C SER A 36 2.45 9.56 17.24
N GLU A 37 3.64 9.51 16.66
CA GLU A 37 4.12 10.48 15.66
C GLU A 37 3.43 10.30 14.28
N HIS A 38 2.70 9.19 14.09
CA HIS A 38 1.96 8.88 12.86
C HIS A 38 0.46 8.75 13.14
N ALA A 39 -0.36 9.13 12.17
CA ALA A 39 -1.82 8.93 12.25
C ALA A 39 -2.17 7.44 12.29
N PHE A 40 -1.50 6.66 11.45
CA PHE A 40 -1.55 5.20 11.38
C PHE A 40 -0.14 4.67 11.19
N SER A 41 0.16 3.50 11.75
CA SER A 41 1.39 2.77 11.49
C SER A 41 1.28 1.33 11.96
N TYR A 42 1.94 0.41 11.28
CA TYR A 42 2.21 -0.93 11.78
C TYR A 42 3.53 -0.96 12.53
N ASP A 43 3.53 -1.49 13.74
CA ASP A 43 4.72 -1.70 14.57
C ASP A 43 5.11 -3.19 14.54
N PRO A 44 6.18 -3.57 13.83
CA PRO A 44 6.60 -4.96 13.70
C PRO A 44 7.14 -5.55 15.02
N ASP A 45 7.63 -4.72 15.96
CA ASP A 45 8.17 -5.20 17.22
C ASP A 45 7.06 -5.68 18.17
N THR A 46 5.88 -5.07 18.10
CA THR A 46 4.72 -5.42 18.93
C THR A 46 3.63 -6.16 18.17
N ASP A 47 3.76 -6.29 16.85
CA ASP A 47 2.75 -6.83 15.92
C ASP A 47 1.40 -6.12 16.02
N MET A 48 1.43 -4.79 16.24
CA MET A 48 0.24 -3.97 16.43
C MET A 48 0.12 -2.87 15.38
N ILE A 49 -1.11 -2.58 14.99
CA ILE A 49 -1.45 -1.40 14.22
C ILE A 49 -1.76 -0.27 15.21
N ILE A 50 -0.99 0.81 15.14
CA ILE A 50 -1.13 1.97 16.02
C ILE A 50 -1.96 3.03 15.31
N ILE A 51 -2.96 3.59 15.98
CA ILE A 51 -3.82 4.65 15.46
C ILE A 51 -3.77 5.83 16.41
N ASN A 52 -3.41 7.00 15.89
CA ASN A 52 -3.52 8.27 16.60
C ASN A 52 -4.66 9.13 16.03
N PRO A 53 -5.88 9.06 16.61
CA PRO A 53 -7.02 9.83 16.10
C PRO A 53 -6.91 11.35 16.35
N LYS A 54 -5.90 11.81 17.11
CA LYS A 54 -5.60 13.23 17.31
C LYS A 54 -4.51 13.76 16.39
N HIS A 55 -3.91 12.91 15.56
CA HIS A 55 -2.88 13.35 14.63
C HIS A 55 -3.49 14.28 13.56
N PRO A 56 -2.81 15.38 13.17
CA PRO A 56 -3.34 16.33 12.17
C PRO A 56 -3.65 15.71 10.79
N LEU A 57 -3.01 14.60 10.45
CA LEU A 57 -3.24 13.86 9.20
C LEU A 57 -4.22 12.69 9.37
N TYR A 58 -4.85 12.54 10.54
CA TYR A 58 -5.92 11.56 10.70
C TYR A 58 -7.15 12.01 9.91
N ASP A 59 -7.61 11.17 9.01
CA ASP A 59 -8.75 11.45 8.14
C ASP A 59 -9.79 10.32 8.23
N GLU A 60 -10.98 10.66 8.74
CA GLU A 60 -12.08 9.70 8.87
C GLU A 60 -12.62 9.23 7.51
N GLU A 61 -12.48 10.01 6.44
CA GLU A 61 -12.95 9.64 5.11
C GLU A 61 -12.07 8.57 4.46
N ASN A 62 -10.75 8.66 4.69
CA ASN A 62 -9.76 7.72 4.15
C ASN A 62 -9.33 6.60 5.12
N TYR A 63 -9.83 6.65 6.35
CA TYR A 63 -9.44 5.73 7.42
C TYR A 63 -9.47 4.25 7.02
N LYS A 64 -10.47 3.82 6.23
CA LYS A 64 -10.61 2.42 5.82
C LYS A 64 -9.46 1.96 4.92
N ALA A 65 -9.15 2.76 3.92
CA ALA A 65 -8.08 2.46 2.96
C ALA A 65 -6.71 2.40 3.66
N VAL A 66 -6.43 3.38 4.53
CA VAL A 66 -5.20 3.43 5.31
C VAL A 66 -5.12 2.25 6.27
N LEU A 67 -6.21 1.87 6.93
CA LEU A 67 -6.19 0.73 7.85
C LEU A 67 -5.96 -0.60 7.11
N VAL A 68 -6.46 -0.78 5.89
CA VAL A 68 -6.14 -1.96 5.08
C VAL A 68 -4.67 -1.96 4.66
N HIS A 69 -4.09 -0.79 4.38
CA HIS A 69 -2.66 -0.64 4.13
C HIS A 69 -1.82 -1.11 5.34
N GLU A 70 -2.16 -0.69 6.56
CA GLU A 70 -1.46 -1.15 7.78
C GLU A 70 -1.66 -2.66 8.05
N ILE A 71 -2.85 -3.20 7.75
CA ILE A 71 -3.08 -4.64 7.79
C ILE A 71 -2.19 -5.37 6.76
N ALA A 72 -1.99 -4.78 5.59
CA ALA A 72 -1.12 -5.35 4.57
C ALA A 72 0.36 -5.37 5.00
N HIS A 73 0.85 -4.34 5.69
CA HIS A 73 2.17 -4.38 6.33
C HIS A 73 2.29 -5.52 7.35
N ARG A 74 1.27 -5.70 8.18
CA ARG A 74 1.22 -6.83 9.12
C ARG A 74 1.26 -8.17 8.42
N ILE A 75 0.49 -8.33 7.34
CA ILE A 75 0.49 -9.55 6.51
C ILE A 75 1.87 -9.76 5.88
N ASP A 76 2.45 -8.71 5.26
CA ASP A 76 3.76 -8.79 4.64
C ASP A 76 4.84 -9.21 5.63
N HIS A 77 4.88 -8.57 6.79
CA HIS A 77 5.86 -8.87 7.83
C HIS A 77 5.78 -10.33 8.31
N ASN A 78 4.59 -10.84 8.54
CA ASN A 78 4.38 -12.15 9.15
C ASN A 78 4.39 -13.31 8.16
N GLU A 79 3.94 -13.10 6.90
CA GLU A 79 3.78 -14.19 5.92
C GLU A 79 4.84 -14.14 4.81
N TYR A 80 5.19 -12.94 4.35
CA TYR A 80 5.94 -12.82 3.10
C TYR A 80 7.32 -12.20 3.26
N GLY A 81 7.44 -11.05 3.90
CA GLY A 81 8.67 -10.27 3.87
C GLY A 81 9.01 -9.82 2.45
N SER A 82 8.14 -9.05 1.81
CA SER A 82 8.24 -8.69 0.38
C SER A 82 9.60 -8.17 -0.06
N PRO A 83 10.38 -7.43 0.78
CA PRO A 83 11.75 -7.03 0.42
C PRO A 83 12.72 -8.19 0.21
N MET A 84 12.39 -9.38 0.69
CA MET A 84 13.22 -10.59 0.55
C MET A 84 12.93 -11.36 -0.74
N TYR A 85 11.83 -11.05 -1.44
CA TYR A 85 11.49 -11.73 -2.69
C TYR A 85 12.16 -11.10 -3.90
N ALA A 86 13.23 -11.73 -4.37
CA ALA A 86 14.02 -11.24 -5.49
C ALA A 86 13.17 -10.95 -6.76
N GLU A 87 12.18 -11.79 -7.06
CA GLU A 87 11.28 -11.58 -8.20
C GLU A 87 10.41 -10.32 -8.04
N PHE A 88 9.93 -10.04 -6.82
CA PHE A 88 9.14 -8.84 -6.54
C PHE A 88 10.00 -7.58 -6.63
N VAL A 89 11.17 -7.60 -5.97
CA VAL A 89 12.15 -6.50 -6.04
C VAL A 89 12.61 -6.22 -7.47
N GLU A 90 12.86 -7.26 -8.27
CA GLU A 90 13.25 -7.11 -9.68
C GLU A 90 12.11 -6.54 -10.53
N SER A 91 10.85 -6.93 -10.25
CA SER A 91 9.69 -6.39 -10.95
C SER A 91 9.50 -4.90 -10.67
N ILE A 92 9.75 -4.44 -9.43
CA ILE A 92 9.73 -3.02 -9.08
C ILE A 92 10.75 -2.26 -9.93
N LYS A 93 12.00 -2.73 -9.98
CA LYS A 93 13.07 -2.10 -10.77
C LYS A 93 12.80 -2.06 -12.27
N ASN A 94 12.18 -3.11 -12.81
CA ASN A 94 11.83 -3.17 -14.22
C ASN A 94 10.66 -2.22 -14.54
N THR A 95 9.65 -2.18 -13.68
CA THR A 95 8.51 -1.27 -13.79
C THR A 95 8.99 0.18 -13.67
N GLU A 96 9.86 0.50 -12.71
CA GLU A 96 10.49 1.82 -12.56
C GLU A 96 11.12 2.32 -13.86
N LYS A 97 11.92 1.49 -14.53
CA LYS A 97 12.57 1.87 -15.81
C LYS A 97 11.54 2.30 -16.86
N GLY A 98 10.44 1.55 -17.00
CA GLY A 98 9.36 1.88 -17.93
C GLY A 98 8.63 3.16 -17.54
N VAL A 99 8.33 3.30 -16.27
CA VAL A 99 7.64 4.48 -15.70
C VAL A 99 8.48 5.74 -15.86
N LEU A 100 9.78 5.69 -15.62
CA LEU A 100 10.69 6.83 -15.79
C LEU A 100 10.85 7.25 -17.26
N GLN A 101 10.71 6.34 -18.22
CA GLN A 101 10.70 6.69 -19.66
C GLN A 101 9.46 7.50 -20.04
N GLU A 102 8.34 7.34 -19.33
CA GLU A 102 7.08 8.05 -19.55
C GLU A 102 6.76 9.05 -18.40
N LYS A 103 7.78 9.56 -17.72
CA LYS A 103 7.67 10.40 -16.53
C LYS A 103 6.63 11.52 -16.67
N GLU A 104 6.67 12.29 -17.75
CA GLU A 104 5.74 13.42 -17.97
C GLU A 104 4.28 12.96 -18.02
N LYS A 105 4.00 11.82 -18.66
CA LYS A 105 2.67 11.22 -18.71
C LYS A 105 2.14 10.90 -17.31
N TYR A 106 2.95 10.26 -16.48
CA TYR A 106 2.52 9.87 -15.14
C TYR A 106 2.39 11.06 -14.20
N GLN A 107 3.31 12.03 -14.24
CA GLN A 107 3.21 13.25 -13.46
C GLN A 107 1.95 14.05 -13.83
N GLN A 108 1.66 14.21 -15.12
CA GLN A 108 0.45 14.89 -15.56
C GLN A 108 -0.81 14.17 -15.10
N ARG A 109 -0.82 12.84 -15.14
CA ARG A 109 -1.95 12.01 -14.73
C ARG A 109 -2.26 12.14 -13.24
N LEU A 110 -1.24 12.13 -12.39
CA LEU A 110 -1.38 12.37 -10.94
C LEU A 110 -1.86 13.81 -10.64
N ALA A 111 -1.36 14.79 -11.39
CA ALA A 111 -1.74 16.20 -11.18
C ALA A 111 -3.19 16.51 -11.53
N VAL A 112 -3.81 15.77 -12.46
CA VAL A 112 -5.18 16.04 -12.95
C VAL A 112 -6.23 15.10 -12.36
N SER A 113 -5.84 14.03 -11.68
CA SER A 113 -6.79 13.10 -11.06
C SER A 113 -7.47 13.80 -9.87
N GLY A 114 -8.80 13.85 -9.89
CA GLY A 114 -9.61 14.29 -8.75
C GLY A 114 -10.02 13.15 -7.82
N ASP A 115 -9.60 11.91 -8.13
CA ASP A 115 -9.91 10.72 -7.34
C ASP A 115 -8.94 10.59 -6.17
N LEU A 116 -9.47 10.58 -4.94
CA LEU A 116 -8.68 10.54 -3.72
C LEU A 116 -7.94 9.21 -3.55
N GLU A 117 -8.61 8.07 -3.82
CA GLU A 117 -8.00 6.75 -3.66
C GLU A 117 -6.92 6.51 -4.72
N TYR A 118 -7.17 6.91 -5.97
CA TYR A 118 -6.16 6.89 -7.01
C TYR A 118 -4.94 7.72 -6.63
N ASN A 119 -5.16 8.95 -6.15
CA ASN A 119 -4.07 9.81 -5.72
C ASN A 119 -3.33 9.25 -4.53
N TYR A 120 -4.00 8.62 -3.57
CA TYR A 120 -3.37 8.01 -2.41
C TYR A 120 -2.45 6.86 -2.84
N PHE A 121 -3.00 5.77 -3.35
CA PHE A 121 -2.23 4.56 -3.65
C PHE A 121 -1.27 4.72 -4.83
N ILE A 122 -1.72 5.29 -5.95
CA ILE A 122 -0.86 5.42 -7.13
C ILE A 122 0.23 6.44 -6.92
N SER A 123 -0.06 7.54 -6.20
CA SER A 123 0.96 8.53 -5.84
C SER A 123 2.05 7.91 -4.97
N ASP A 124 1.68 7.11 -3.98
CA ASP A 124 2.64 6.49 -3.08
C ASP A 124 3.44 5.38 -3.77
N ILE A 125 2.81 4.48 -4.51
CA ILE A 125 3.50 3.48 -5.35
C ILE A 125 4.52 4.16 -6.26
N MET A 126 4.15 5.26 -6.95
CA MET A 126 5.06 5.98 -7.84
C MET A 126 6.21 6.65 -7.09
N SER A 127 5.92 7.29 -5.95
CA SER A 127 6.95 7.94 -5.14
C SER A 127 7.95 6.94 -4.58
N CYS A 128 7.49 5.83 -4.01
CA CYS A 128 8.32 4.77 -3.48
C CYS A 128 9.16 4.09 -4.58
N MET A 129 8.54 3.80 -5.74
CA MET A 129 9.21 3.15 -6.86
C MET A 129 10.30 4.01 -7.49
N THR A 130 10.12 5.35 -7.54
CA THR A 130 10.98 6.26 -8.31
C THR A 130 11.80 7.23 -7.43
N ASP A 131 11.89 6.97 -6.12
CA ASP A 131 12.53 7.87 -5.15
C ASP A 131 12.05 9.33 -5.31
N ASN A 132 10.72 9.51 -5.34
CA ASN A 132 10.04 10.80 -5.51
C ASN A 132 10.31 11.54 -6.84
N VAL A 133 10.91 10.88 -7.83
CA VAL A 133 11.06 11.48 -9.18
C VAL A 133 9.71 11.68 -9.85
N ILE A 134 8.75 10.77 -9.55
CA ILE A 134 7.33 10.91 -9.91
C ILE A 134 6.54 10.81 -8.62
N ALA A 135 5.93 11.89 -8.21
CA ALA A 135 5.13 11.96 -6.99
C ALA A 135 3.88 12.82 -7.23
N GLY A 136 2.82 12.47 -6.53
CA GLY A 136 1.58 13.25 -6.47
C GLY A 136 1.43 13.98 -5.14
N ALA A 137 0.19 14.04 -4.63
CA ALA A 137 -0.11 14.69 -3.35
C ALA A 137 0.27 13.86 -2.12
N TYR A 138 0.42 12.55 -2.30
CA TYR A 138 0.74 11.59 -1.24
C TYR A 138 2.05 10.88 -1.57
N GLY A 139 2.73 10.42 -0.56
CA GLY A 139 4.00 9.71 -0.67
C GLY A 139 4.87 9.91 0.57
N HIS A 140 5.93 9.16 0.65
CA HIS A 140 6.88 9.20 1.75
C HIS A 140 8.08 10.10 1.43
N GLU A 141 8.74 10.63 2.47
CA GLU A 141 9.98 11.37 2.30
C GLU A 141 11.12 10.43 1.82
N SER A 142 12.02 10.94 0.96
CA SER A 142 13.14 10.15 0.41
C SER A 142 14.04 9.53 1.50
N GLN A 143 14.15 10.17 2.67
CA GLN A 143 14.89 9.59 3.80
C GLN A 143 14.24 8.32 4.36
N TYR A 144 12.92 8.21 4.25
CA TYR A 144 12.17 7.04 4.69
C TYR A 144 12.28 5.90 3.68
N ILE A 145 11.93 6.15 2.43
CA ILE A 145 11.95 5.14 1.36
C ILE A 145 13.37 4.68 0.98
N GLY A 146 14.38 5.52 1.22
CA GLY A 146 15.79 5.16 1.01
C GLY A 146 16.36 4.12 2.00
N LYS A 147 15.61 3.73 3.03
CA LYS A 147 16.02 2.65 3.93
C LYS A 147 15.82 1.29 3.23
N PRO A 148 16.77 0.34 3.38
CA PRO A 148 16.65 -0.97 2.71
C PRO A 148 15.32 -1.68 3.03
N GLY A 149 14.58 -2.06 2.00
CA GLY A 149 13.33 -2.82 2.10
C GLY A 149 12.07 -1.99 2.36
N TYR A 150 12.20 -0.71 2.68
CA TYR A 150 11.03 0.12 2.99
C TYR A 150 10.18 0.39 1.74
N ALA A 151 10.80 0.81 0.64
CA ALA A 151 10.07 1.07 -0.61
C ALA A 151 9.30 -0.18 -1.09
N GLU A 152 9.92 -1.35 -1.00
CA GLU A 152 9.29 -2.61 -1.39
C GLU A 152 8.11 -2.96 -0.49
N SER A 153 8.22 -2.74 0.83
CA SER A 153 7.14 -2.99 1.78
C SER A 153 5.98 -2.03 1.60
N GLU A 154 6.24 -0.74 1.36
CA GLU A 154 5.21 0.26 1.05
C GLU A 154 4.48 -0.10 -0.25
N ILE A 155 5.22 -0.41 -1.34
CA ILE A 155 4.62 -0.81 -2.61
C ILE A 155 3.75 -2.07 -2.43
N PHE A 156 4.20 -3.03 -1.62
CA PHE A 156 3.40 -4.22 -1.33
C PHE A 156 2.09 -3.84 -0.63
N ALA A 157 2.16 -3.02 0.42
CA ALA A 157 1.00 -2.62 1.21
C ALA A 157 0.00 -1.80 0.39
N ASP A 158 0.48 -0.87 -0.44
CA ASP A 158 -0.36 -0.07 -1.33
C ASP A 158 -1.05 -0.91 -2.41
N VAL A 159 -0.31 -1.81 -3.07
CA VAL A 159 -0.90 -2.72 -4.07
C VAL A 159 -1.94 -3.63 -3.42
N TYR A 160 -1.65 -4.14 -2.21
CA TYR A 160 -2.59 -4.96 -1.46
C TYR A 160 -3.87 -4.18 -1.15
N ALA A 161 -3.75 -3.01 -0.52
CA ALA A 161 -4.89 -2.21 -0.10
C ALA A 161 -5.73 -1.76 -1.32
N ALA A 162 -5.07 -1.33 -2.40
CA ALA A 162 -5.74 -0.95 -3.64
C ALA A 162 -6.55 -2.10 -4.25
N LEU A 163 -5.99 -3.30 -4.36
CA LEU A 163 -6.68 -4.47 -4.89
C LEU A 163 -7.77 -5.00 -3.96
N TYR A 164 -7.68 -4.69 -2.67
CA TYR A 164 -8.66 -5.15 -1.68
C TYR A 164 -9.91 -4.25 -1.61
N GLN A 165 -9.76 -2.91 -1.63
CA GLN A 165 -10.87 -1.97 -1.36
C GLN A 165 -11.02 -0.82 -2.34
N SER A 166 -10.03 -0.55 -3.22
CA SER A 166 -10.05 0.66 -4.04
C SER A 166 -11.09 0.64 -5.16
N ASP A 167 -11.23 1.78 -5.82
CA ASP A 167 -12.09 1.93 -6.99
C ASP A 167 -11.57 1.18 -8.23
N ASP A 168 -12.42 1.11 -9.26
CA ASP A 168 -12.08 0.43 -10.52
C ASP A 168 -10.96 1.14 -11.30
N ILE A 169 -10.78 2.45 -11.12
CA ILE A 169 -9.76 3.25 -11.82
C ILE A 169 -8.39 2.89 -11.29
N THR A 170 -8.24 2.86 -9.96
CA THR A 170 -6.99 2.48 -9.27
C THR A 170 -6.59 1.04 -9.58
N VAL A 171 -7.53 0.11 -9.44
CA VAL A 171 -7.28 -1.32 -9.75
C VAL A 171 -6.92 -1.52 -11.22
N LYS A 172 -7.62 -0.87 -12.15
CA LYS A 172 -7.32 -0.93 -13.57
C LYS A 172 -5.93 -0.35 -13.87
N PHE A 173 -5.54 0.73 -13.21
CA PHE A 173 -4.21 1.30 -13.38
C PHE A 173 -3.13 0.28 -13.00
N ILE A 174 -3.21 -0.31 -11.81
CA ILE A 174 -2.23 -1.31 -11.36
C ILE A 174 -2.16 -2.48 -12.35
N LYS A 175 -3.31 -3.03 -12.77
CA LYS A 175 -3.35 -4.20 -13.67
C LYS A 175 -2.86 -3.90 -15.10
N SER A 176 -3.09 -2.68 -15.63
CA SER A 176 -2.82 -2.36 -17.04
C SER A 176 -1.57 -1.51 -17.26
N GLU A 177 -1.19 -0.65 -16.33
CA GLU A 177 -0.02 0.23 -16.47
C GLU A 177 1.20 -0.31 -15.71
N LEU A 178 0.99 -1.18 -14.69
CA LEU A 178 2.05 -1.82 -13.89
C LEU A 178 1.95 -3.36 -13.93
N PRO A 179 1.79 -4.00 -15.12
CA PRO A 179 1.45 -5.42 -15.20
C PRO A 179 2.53 -6.33 -14.61
N GLU A 180 3.82 -6.01 -14.76
CA GLU A 180 4.91 -6.80 -14.19
C GLU A 180 4.89 -6.76 -12.66
N LEU A 181 4.62 -5.60 -12.07
CA LEU A 181 4.45 -5.44 -10.63
C LEU A 181 3.25 -6.25 -10.12
N TYR A 182 2.11 -6.12 -10.80
CA TYR A 182 0.90 -6.86 -10.46
C TYR A 182 1.10 -8.37 -10.49
N GLU A 183 1.71 -8.90 -11.56
CA GLU A 183 1.99 -10.33 -11.70
C GLU A 183 2.95 -10.85 -10.63
N ALA A 184 4.00 -10.09 -10.32
CA ALA A 184 4.96 -10.45 -9.28
C ALA A 184 4.31 -10.43 -7.89
N PHE A 185 3.48 -9.42 -7.58
CA PHE A 185 2.68 -9.36 -6.36
C PHE A 185 1.77 -10.59 -6.21
N MET A 186 1.03 -10.94 -7.27
CA MET A 186 0.16 -12.13 -7.27
C MET A 186 0.92 -13.45 -7.13
N LYS A 187 2.19 -13.52 -7.52
CA LYS A 187 3.07 -14.68 -7.28
C LYS A 187 3.50 -14.76 -5.81
N VAL A 188 3.81 -13.62 -5.18
CA VAL A 188 4.13 -13.57 -3.75
C VAL A 188 2.96 -14.14 -2.94
N LEU A 189 1.74 -13.68 -3.19
CA LEU A 189 0.54 -14.12 -2.46
C LEU A 189 0.25 -15.64 -2.57
N LYS A 190 0.75 -16.31 -3.60
CA LYS A 190 0.48 -17.75 -3.85
C LYS A 190 1.54 -18.68 -3.23
N ARG A 191 2.52 -18.15 -2.55
CA ARG A 191 3.57 -18.92 -1.87
C ARG A 191 3.17 -19.36 -0.49
#